data_55393979c847850c0f569ae1cd1b4d97
#
_entry.id   55393979c847850c0f569ae1cd1b4d97
#
_cell.length_a   1.000
_cell.length_b   1.000
_cell.length_c   1.000
_cell.angle_alpha   90.00
_cell.angle_beta   90.00
_cell.angle_gamma   90.00
#
_symmetry.space_group_name_H-M   'P 1'
#
loop_
_entity.id
_entity.type
_entity.pdbx_description
1 polymer ?
#
loop_
_entity_poly.entity_id
_entity_poly.type
_entity_poly.pdbx_seq_one_letter_code
_entity_poly.pdbx_strand_id
1 'polypeptide(L)'
;MKFNTKLLHGNKMGDANTGATLTPVYQSSAFYQPSAEQHEKLFHNKATGFSYTRINNPTIFAFEERMTALEGGIASVACASGMAAITNALLNIVTCGQEIVASTSLYGGSIDVFHDFEAFGIKTVFVDISDVNAVEAAINENTRVIFAETIGNPKLDVVDIEALAELAHRHELPLVMDNTVATAYLVKPIEKGADIVVNSTSKYINGNSNAISGVITESGRFKWNKEKYPGVAEYTRFGKMAYTAKLRNGLFRNTGACMAPQTAFYNLIGMETLGLRMERACSNAKALAEFLNTYPDITVNYPGLACSPWHEVADKVLANGYGAILTIRVGSKERAFSVINNLSIPKIVSNIGDTKTLIIHPESTLNAHSTEKEKEDAGVFDDLIRISVGIEDIEDLIEDFKAALA
;
A
#
# COMPACT_ATOMS: atom_id res chain seq x y z
N MET A 1 -15.51 -9.93 14.88
CA MET A 1 -15.04 -11.03 13.99
C MET A 1 -13.52 -11.00 13.91
N LYS A 2 -12.85 -12.17 13.90
CA LYS A 2 -11.42 -12.29 13.60
C LYS A 2 -11.15 -12.05 12.10
N PHE A 3 -9.89 -11.87 11.71
CA PHE A 3 -9.49 -11.41 10.39
C PHE A 3 -10.11 -12.23 9.24
N ASN A 4 -9.87 -13.54 9.18
CA ASN A 4 -10.38 -14.40 8.10
C ASN A 4 -11.92 -14.42 8.01
N THR A 5 -12.62 -14.44 9.17
CA THR A 5 -14.08 -14.34 9.19
C THR A 5 -14.55 -12.96 8.69
N LYS A 6 -13.77 -11.89 8.98
CA LYS A 6 -14.08 -10.54 8.52
C LYS A 6 -13.86 -10.39 7.00
N LEU A 7 -12.87 -11.09 6.43
CA LEU A 7 -12.67 -11.16 4.97
C LEU A 7 -13.89 -11.73 4.25
N LEU A 8 -14.53 -12.74 4.82
CA LEU A 8 -15.65 -13.46 4.20
C LEU A 8 -17.02 -12.83 4.50
N HIS A 9 -17.19 -12.23 5.69
CA HIS A 9 -18.49 -11.80 6.21
C HIS A 9 -18.50 -10.38 6.79
N GLY A 10 -17.40 -9.62 6.63
CA GLY A 10 -17.21 -8.33 7.32
C GLY A 10 -18.13 -7.20 6.87
N ASN A 11 -18.76 -7.33 5.74
CA ASN A 11 -19.79 -6.44 5.23
C ASN A 11 -20.88 -7.26 4.56
N LYS A 12 -22.00 -6.62 4.22
CA LYS A 12 -23.11 -7.26 3.50
C LYS A 12 -22.60 -7.79 2.15
N MET A 13 -22.18 -9.05 2.14
CA MET A 13 -21.77 -9.78 0.94
C MET A 13 -23.02 -10.18 0.15
N GLY A 14 -22.82 -10.27 -1.17
CA GLY A 14 -23.87 -10.74 -2.06
C GLY A 14 -24.84 -9.64 -2.50
N ASP A 15 -25.94 -10.06 -3.06
CA ASP A 15 -27.01 -9.21 -3.55
C ASP A 15 -28.33 -9.53 -2.86
N ALA A 16 -28.84 -8.57 -2.10
CA ALA A 16 -30.11 -8.72 -1.39
C ALA A 16 -31.32 -8.93 -2.31
N ASN A 17 -31.24 -8.49 -3.57
CA ASN A 17 -32.35 -8.59 -4.52
C ASN A 17 -32.45 -10.00 -5.14
N THR A 18 -31.30 -10.65 -5.40
CA THR A 18 -31.25 -11.94 -6.06
C THR A 18 -30.84 -13.09 -5.13
N GLY A 19 -30.27 -12.76 -3.94
CA GLY A 19 -29.69 -13.74 -3.03
C GLY A 19 -28.33 -14.27 -3.49
N ALA A 20 -27.70 -13.67 -4.50
CA ALA A 20 -26.35 -14.05 -4.94
C ALA A 20 -25.35 -13.89 -3.78
N THR A 21 -24.48 -14.89 -3.58
CA THR A 21 -23.49 -14.89 -2.48
C THR A 21 -22.29 -13.98 -2.78
N LEU A 22 -22.02 -13.69 -4.04
CA LEU A 22 -21.00 -12.73 -4.48
C LEU A 22 -21.67 -11.41 -4.86
N THR A 23 -20.94 -10.30 -4.68
CA THR A 23 -21.37 -8.99 -5.19
C THR A 23 -21.43 -9.00 -6.71
N PRO A 24 -22.56 -8.67 -7.36
CA PRO A 24 -22.66 -8.61 -8.81
C PRO A 24 -21.75 -7.55 -9.42
N VAL A 25 -21.31 -7.77 -10.67
CA VAL A 25 -20.55 -6.78 -11.43
C VAL A 25 -21.52 -5.84 -12.16
N TYR A 26 -21.63 -4.61 -11.68
CA TYR A 26 -22.43 -3.56 -12.32
C TYR A 26 -21.60 -2.85 -13.39
N GLN A 27 -21.53 -3.44 -14.58
CA GLN A 27 -20.75 -2.94 -15.72
C GLN A 27 -21.56 -1.85 -16.48
N SER A 28 -21.98 -0.82 -15.74
CA SER A 28 -22.71 0.33 -16.30
C SER A 28 -21.93 1.62 -16.06
N SER A 29 -21.84 2.50 -17.04
CA SER A 29 -21.25 3.83 -16.87
C SER A 29 -22.17 4.80 -16.15
N ALA A 30 -23.50 4.66 -16.29
CA ALA A 30 -24.50 5.57 -15.75
C ALA A 30 -25.69 4.82 -15.14
N PHE A 31 -26.35 5.46 -14.18
CA PHE A 31 -27.52 4.94 -13.48
C PHE A 31 -28.66 5.96 -13.58
N TYR A 32 -29.83 5.53 -14.08
CA TYR A 32 -30.99 6.38 -14.18
C TYR A 32 -31.56 6.75 -12.81
N GLN A 33 -32.21 7.89 -12.71
CA GLN A 33 -32.89 8.35 -11.51
C GLN A 33 -34.40 8.39 -11.75
N PRO A 34 -35.22 8.14 -10.70
CA PRO A 34 -36.68 8.14 -10.85
C PRO A 34 -37.27 9.53 -11.16
N SER A 35 -36.55 10.61 -10.79
CA SER A 35 -36.98 11.99 -11.10
C SER A 35 -35.79 12.95 -11.17
N ALA A 36 -36.00 14.14 -11.74
CA ALA A 36 -35.00 15.21 -11.79
C ALA A 36 -34.64 15.71 -10.39
N GLU A 37 -35.62 15.78 -9.48
CA GLU A 37 -35.39 16.19 -8.07
C GLU A 37 -34.53 15.20 -7.32
N GLN A 38 -34.69 13.89 -7.59
CA GLN A 38 -33.81 12.87 -6.99
C GLN A 38 -32.37 13.00 -7.53
N HIS A 39 -32.23 13.26 -8.83
CA HIS A 39 -30.93 13.49 -9.45
C HIS A 39 -30.23 14.74 -8.87
N GLU A 40 -30.94 15.84 -8.71
CA GLU A 40 -30.48 17.06 -8.07
C GLU A 40 -29.98 16.78 -6.64
N LYS A 41 -30.77 16.05 -5.83
CA LYS A 41 -30.38 15.69 -4.45
C LYS A 41 -29.07 14.90 -4.39
N LEU A 42 -28.84 13.96 -5.34
CA LEU A 42 -27.58 13.22 -5.41
C LEU A 42 -26.39 14.15 -5.66
N PHE A 43 -26.50 15.07 -6.65
CA PHE A 43 -25.41 15.99 -6.98
C PHE A 43 -25.13 17.01 -5.87
N HIS A 44 -26.15 17.34 -5.06
CA HIS A 44 -25.98 18.19 -3.88
C HIS A 44 -25.59 17.45 -2.60
N ASN A 45 -25.28 16.14 -2.67
CA ASN A 45 -24.99 15.29 -1.51
C ASN A 45 -26.12 15.28 -0.45
N LYS A 46 -27.38 15.45 -0.89
CA LYS A 46 -28.58 15.41 -0.04
C LYS A 46 -29.31 14.05 -0.09
N ALA A 47 -28.83 13.14 -0.92
CA ALA A 47 -29.32 11.77 -1.03
C ALA A 47 -28.14 10.81 -1.30
N THR A 48 -28.31 9.55 -0.95
CA THR A 48 -27.40 8.46 -1.31
C THR A 48 -27.88 7.75 -2.57
N GLY A 49 -26.95 7.25 -3.39
CA GLY A 49 -27.27 6.52 -4.61
C GLY A 49 -26.13 6.51 -5.60
N PHE A 50 -26.36 5.89 -6.75
CA PHE A 50 -25.39 5.79 -7.83
C PHE A 50 -25.85 6.64 -9.01
N SER A 51 -24.93 7.35 -9.65
CA SER A 51 -25.25 8.21 -10.80
C SER A 51 -24.35 7.92 -12.00
N TYR A 52 -23.07 7.81 -11.77
CA TYR A 52 -22.05 7.61 -12.79
C TYR A 52 -20.83 6.87 -12.23
N THR A 53 -20.35 5.84 -12.91
CA THR A 53 -19.33 4.91 -12.37
C THR A 53 -18.02 5.60 -12.00
N ARG A 54 -17.59 6.66 -12.69
CA ARG A 54 -16.43 7.45 -12.30
C ARG A 54 -16.56 8.10 -10.91
N ILE A 55 -17.80 8.30 -10.44
CA ILE A 55 -18.10 8.89 -9.12
C ILE A 55 -18.29 7.79 -8.09
N ASN A 56 -19.17 6.83 -8.39
CA ASN A 56 -19.47 5.68 -7.56
C ASN A 56 -20.17 4.56 -8.38
N ASN A 57 -20.02 3.32 -7.89
CA ASN A 57 -20.60 2.14 -8.53
C ASN A 57 -20.85 1.07 -7.44
N PRO A 58 -21.94 0.29 -7.50
CA PRO A 58 -22.27 -0.69 -6.45
C PRO A 58 -21.16 -1.72 -6.19
N THR A 59 -20.52 -2.25 -7.23
CA THR A 59 -19.41 -3.23 -7.10
C THR A 59 -18.18 -2.60 -6.47
N ILE A 60 -17.84 -1.38 -6.91
CA ILE A 60 -16.70 -0.63 -6.36
C ILE A 60 -16.97 -0.29 -4.90
N PHE A 61 -18.18 0.15 -4.58
CA PHE A 61 -18.59 0.47 -3.21
C PHE A 61 -18.47 -0.74 -2.27
N ALA A 62 -18.87 -1.93 -2.72
CA ALA A 62 -18.72 -3.15 -1.93
C ALA A 62 -17.25 -3.47 -1.62
N PHE A 63 -16.34 -3.24 -2.58
CA PHE A 63 -14.91 -3.36 -2.36
C PHE A 63 -14.38 -2.30 -1.36
N GLU A 64 -14.81 -1.04 -1.50
CA GLU A 64 -14.43 0.04 -0.59
C GLU A 64 -14.87 -0.22 0.85
N GLU A 65 -16.11 -0.70 1.06
CA GLU A 65 -16.61 -1.09 2.39
C GLU A 65 -15.77 -2.22 2.99
N ARG A 66 -15.38 -3.21 2.18
CA ARG A 66 -14.54 -4.32 2.62
C ARG A 66 -13.16 -3.81 3.07
N MET A 67 -12.51 -2.96 2.27
CA MET A 67 -11.21 -2.37 2.61
C MET A 67 -11.31 -1.50 3.88
N THR A 68 -12.36 -0.68 3.98
CA THR A 68 -12.64 0.13 5.18
C THR A 68 -12.69 -0.74 6.44
N ALA A 69 -13.42 -1.85 6.35
CA ALA A 69 -13.55 -2.78 7.49
C ALA A 69 -12.24 -3.48 7.82
N LEU A 70 -11.40 -3.83 6.84
CA LEU A 70 -10.13 -4.51 7.06
C LEU A 70 -9.09 -3.58 7.70
N GLU A 71 -8.91 -2.39 7.17
CA GLU A 71 -7.95 -1.40 7.69
C GLU A 71 -8.43 -0.76 9.02
N GLY A 72 -9.71 -0.90 9.37
CA GLY A 72 -10.28 -0.27 10.57
C GLY A 72 -10.56 1.22 10.40
N GLY A 73 -10.75 1.67 9.17
CA GLY A 73 -11.12 3.04 8.82
C GLY A 73 -12.61 3.32 8.91
N ILE A 74 -13.01 4.51 8.42
CA ILE A 74 -14.41 4.94 8.34
C ILE A 74 -14.92 5.05 6.90
N ALA A 75 -14.02 5.24 5.94
CA ALA A 75 -14.34 5.34 4.52
C ALA A 75 -13.13 4.97 3.67
N SER A 76 -13.37 4.40 2.48
CA SER A 76 -12.34 4.11 1.48
C SER A 76 -12.72 4.66 0.11
N VAL A 77 -11.71 4.92 -0.73
CA VAL A 77 -11.85 5.35 -2.13
C VAL A 77 -11.00 4.46 -3.01
N ALA A 78 -11.65 3.67 -3.86
CA ALA A 78 -10.97 2.76 -4.77
C ALA A 78 -10.43 3.48 -6.00
N CYS A 79 -9.14 3.31 -6.28
CA CYS A 79 -8.41 3.98 -7.34
C CYS A 79 -7.97 3.01 -8.44
N ALA A 80 -7.68 3.56 -9.62
CA ALA A 80 -7.25 2.81 -10.81
C ALA A 80 -5.90 2.10 -10.64
N SER A 81 -5.04 2.56 -9.70
CA SER A 81 -3.75 1.97 -9.37
C SER A 81 -3.28 2.41 -7.98
N GLY A 82 -2.25 1.74 -7.44
CA GLY A 82 -1.58 2.20 -6.22
C GLY A 82 -1.01 3.61 -6.37
N MET A 83 -0.37 3.92 -7.50
CA MET A 83 0.14 5.26 -7.77
C MET A 83 -0.98 6.31 -7.83
N ALA A 84 -2.13 5.98 -8.43
CA ALA A 84 -3.30 6.86 -8.41
C ALA A 84 -3.81 7.09 -6.97
N ALA A 85 -3.73 6.08 -6.10
CA ALA A 85 -4.09 6.22 -4.69
C ALA A 85 -3.11 7.16 -3.97
N ILE A 86 -1.79 6.97 -4.10
CA ILE A 86 -0.77 7.83 -3.49
C ILE A 86 -0.93 9.29 -3.97
N THR A 87 -0.98 9.50 -5.28
CA THR A 87 -1.14 10.84 -5.88
C THR A 87 -2.39 11.54 -5.38
N ASN A 88 -3.53 10.86 -5.40
CA ASN A 88 -4.79 11.45 -4.94
C ASN A 88 -4.82 11.66 -3.43
N ALA A 89 -4.21 10.76 -2.65
CA ALA A 89 -4.14 10.91 -1.19
C ALA A 89 -3.36 12.17 -0.80
N LEU A 90 -2.21 12.39 -1.42
CA LEU A 90 -1.33 13.51 -1.09
C LEU A 90 -1.82 14.84 -1.67
N LEU A 91 -2.17 14.90 -2.96
CA LEU A 91 -2.69 16.13 -3.57
C LEU A 91 -4.06 16.56 -3.02
N ASN A 92 -4.76 15.68 -2.30
CA ASN A 92 -5.93 16.08 -1.51
C ASN A 92 -5.57 16.89 -0.26
N ILE A 93 -4.31 16.85 0.20
CA ILE A 93 -3.80 17.52 1.40
C ILE A 93 -2.93 18.73 1.00
N VAL A 94 -1.94 18.48 0.15
CA VAL A 94 -0.90 19.46 -0.20
C VAL A 94 -1.24 20.25 -1.46
N THR A 95 -0.75 21.49 -1.52
CA THR A 95 -0.87 22.40 -2.66
C THR A 95 0.47 23.08 -2.94
N CYS A 96 0.55 23.87 -4.02
CA CYS A 96 1.74 24.66 -4.37
C CYS A 96 2.29 25.46 -3.18
N GLY A 97 3.60 25.45 -2.99
CA GLY A 97 4.32 26.09 -1.89
C GLY A 97 4.35 25.27 -0.60
N GLN A 98 3.76 24.10 -0.57
CA GLN A 98 3.74 23.23 0.61
C GLN A 98 4.71 22.05 0.45
N GLU A 99 4.99 21.37 1.57
CA GLU A 99 6.00 20.32 1.64
C GLU A 99 5.44 19.01 2.18
N ILE A 100 6.01 17.91 1.69
CA ILE A 100 5.81 16.54 2.18
C ILE A 100 7.12 16.13 2.87
N VAL A 101 7.05 15.56 4.06
CA VAL A 101 8.17 14.80 4.66
C VAL A 101 7.94 13.32 4.35
N ALA A 102 8.88 12.68 3.66
CA ALA A 102 8.73 11.31 3.21
C ALA A 102 9.93 10.44 3.57
N SER A 103 9.70 9.14 3.73
CA SER A 103 10.77 8.15 3.90
C SER A 103 11.69 8.14 2.69
N THR A 104 13.01 7.94 2.90
CA THR A 104 13.96 7.58 1.84
C THR A 104 13.79 6.14 1.37
N SER A 105 13.20 5.28 2.19
CA SER A 105 12.95 3.87 1.90
C SER A 105 11.53 3.68 1.36
N LEU A 106 11.34 4.00 0.09
CA LEU A 106 10.06 3.88 -0.60
C LEU A 106 10.20 3.05 -1.88
N TYR A 107 9.07 2.57 -2.37
CA TYR A 107 8.98 2.06 -3.74
C TYR A 107 9.44 3.13 -4.75
N GLY A 108 10.28 2.74 -5.72
CA GLY A 108 10.86 3.69 -6.68
C GLY A 108 9.83 4.59 -7.38
N GLY A 109 8.69 4.03 -7.81
CA GLY A 109 7.63 4.84 -8.40
C GLY A 109 6.99 5.86 -7.44
N SER A 110 7.07 5.67 -6.12
CA SER A 110 6.65 6.69 -5.15
C SER A 110 7.66 7.84 -5.10
N ILE A 111 8.95 7.54 -5.18
CA ILE A 111 10.02 8.55 -5.28
C ILE A 111 9.83 9.36 -6.56
N ASP A 112 9.63 8.69 -7.71
CA ASP A 112 9.43 9.33 -9.00
C ASP A 112 8.23 10.30 -8.97
N VAL A 113 7.08 9.90 -8.44
CA VAL A 113 5.90 10.78 -8.36
C VAL A 113 6.12 11.97 -7.41
N PHE A 114 6.94 11.82 -6.38
CA PHE A 114 7.29 12.93 -5.50
C PHE A 114 8.20 13.95 -6.18
N HIS A 115 9.11 13.51 -7.05
CA HIS A 115 9.85 14.41 -7.93
C HIS A 115 8.93 15.10 -8.94
N ASP A 116 7.97 14.37 -9.53
CA ASP A 116 6.98 14.98 -10.42
C ASP A 116 6.15 16.08 -9.73
N PHE A 117 5.92 15.98 -8.42
CA PHE A 117 5.21 17.01 -7.65
C PHE A 117 5.97 18.35 -7.59
N GLU A 118 7.28 18.36 -7.81
CA GLU A 118 8.07 19.61 -7.89
C GLU A 118 7.59 20.51 -9.04
N ALA A 119 7.14 19.91 -10.16
CA ALA A 119 6.54 20.66 -11.26
C ALA A 119 5.23 21.37 -10.89
N PHE A 120 4.56 20.92 -9.82
CA PHE A 120 3.39 21.56 -9.24
C PHE A 120 3.72 22.49 -8.07
N GLY A 121 5.01 22.74 -7.82
CA GLY A 121 5.49 23.59 -6.73
C GLY A 121 5.33 22.96 -5.34
N ILE A 122 5.26 21.63 -5.26
CA ILE A 122 5.22 20.87 -4.01
C ILE A 122 6.59 20.24 -3.82
N LYS A 123 7.23 20.52 -2.69
CA LYS A 123 8.54 19.98 -2.36
C LYS A 123 8.42 18.74 -1.50
N THR A 124 9.26 17.73 -1.74
CA THR A 124 9.40 16.59 -0.84
C THR A 124 10.76 16.62 -0.15
N VAL A 125 10.75 16.46 1.17
CA VAL A 125 11.94 16.30 2.00
C VAL A 125 12.04 14.84 2.39
N PHE A 126 13.01 14.14 1.80
CA PHE A 126 13.27 12.74 2.10
C PHE A 126 14.15 12.61 3.34
N VAL A 127 13.75 11.73 4.26
CA VAL A 127 14.46 11.48 5.53
C VAL A 127 14.49 9.99 5.86
N ASP A 128 15.46 9.57 6.65
CA ASP A 128 15.40 8.25 7.28
C ASP A 128 14.25 8.23 8.30
N ILE A 129 13.18 7.55 7.95
CA ILE A 129 11.94 7.53 8.73
C ILE A 129 12.09 6.75 10.05
N SER A 130 13.14 5.94 10.20
CA SER A 130 13.46 5.21 11.43
C SER A 130 14.08 6.11 12.50
N ASP A 131 14.63 7.25 12.11
CA ASP A 131 15.13 8.29 13.03
C ASP A 131 14.08 9.39 13.25
N VAL A 132 13.29 9.24 14.30
CA VAL A 132 12.24 10.21 14.68
C VAL A 132 12.78 11.62 14.86
N ASN A 133 14.05 11.79 15.30
CA ASN A 133 14.66 13.12 15.45
C ASN A 133 14.99 13.74 14.09
N ALA A 134 15.45 12.94 13.12
CA ALA A 134 15.65 13.39 11.76
C ALA A 134 14.33 13.81 11.11
N VAL A 135 13.26 13.04 11.33
CA VAL A 135 11.91 13.41 10.87
C VAL A 135 11.46 14.73 11.48
N GLU A 136 11.62 14.90 12.80
CA GLU A 136 11.23 16.14 13.50
C GLU A 136 12.01 17.36 12.99
N ALA A 137 13.32 17.20 12.74
CA ALA A 137 14.18 18.26 12.21
C ALA A 137 13.81 18.67 10.76
N ALA A 138 13.19 17.79 10.00
CA ALA A 138 12.73 18.06 8.62
C ALA A 138 11.39 18.81 8.57
N ILE A 139 10.63 18.83 9.66
CA ILE A 139 9.33 19.50 9.73
C ILE A 139 9.53 21.00 9.82
N ASN A 140 8.81 21.74 8.99
CA ASN A 140 8.80 23.22 9.01
C ASN A 140 7.38 23.77 8.78
N GLU A 141 7.24 25.09 8.69
CA GLU A 141 5.95 25.76 8.54
C GLU A 141 5.17 25.39 7.26
N ASN A 142 5.87 24.93 6.22
CA ASN A 142 5.27 24.52 4.95
C ASN A 142 4.89 23.02 4.93
N THR A 143 5.38 22.23 5.88
CA THR A 143 5.08 20.81 5.95
C THR A 143 3.59 20.58 6.19
N ARG A 144 2.97 19.66 5.43
CA ARG A 144 1.54 19.34 5.51
C ARG A 144 1.24 17.87 5.76
N VAL A 145 2.19 17.00 5.54
CA VAL A 145 1.96 15.54 5.67
C VAL A 145 3.28 14.82 5.88
N ILE A 146 3.24 13.72 6.62
CA ILE A 146 4.31 12.74 6.69
C ILE A 146 3.85 11.49 5.93
N PHE A 147 4.71 10.95 5.06
CA PHE A 147 4.44 9.76 4.25
C PHE A 147 5.51 8.69 4.47
N ALA A 148 5.09 7.45 4.73
CA ALA A 148 5.99 6.30 4.85
C ALA A 148 5.33 5.01 4.38
N GLU A 149 6.14 3.99 4.05
CA GLU A 149 5.70 2.61 3.87
C GLU A 149 5.82 1.86 5.20
N THR A 150 4.87 0.98 5.50
CA THR A 150 4.90 0.16 6.73
C THR A 150 6.13 -0.75 6.76
N ILE A 151 6.44 -1.35 5.62
CA ILE A 151 7.66 -2.12 5.34
C ILE A 151 8.19 -1.57 4.03
N GLY A 152 9.37 -0.97 4.06
CA GLY A 152 10.02 -0.40 2.88
C GLY A 152 10.39 -1.46 1.84
N ASN A 153 10.41 -1.09 0.58
CA ASN A 153 10.71 -2.01 -0.52
C ASN A 153 11.72 -1.35 -1.50
N PRO A 154 12.95 -1.88 -1.62
CA PRO A 154 13.40 -3.21 -1.19
C PRO A 154 14.19 -3.29 0.13
N LYS A 155 14.40 -2.17 0.86
CA LYS A 155 15.22 -2.12 2.09
C LYS A 155 14.67 -2.99 3.23
N LEU A 156 13.35 -3.22 3.27
CA LEU A 156 12.62 -4.00 4.27
C LEU A 156 12.76 -3.47 5.71
N ASP A 157 13.05 -2.19 5.85
CA ASP A 157 12.93 -1.49 7.12
C ASP A 157 11.45 -1.43 7.56
N VAL A 158 11.24 -1.53 8.86
CA VAL A 158 9.90 -1.52 9.47
C VAL A 158 9.74 -0.24 10.27
N VAL A 159 8.66 0.48 10.02
CA VAL A 159 8.39 1.77 10.67
C VAL A 159 7.68 1.58 12.01
N ASP A 160 8.16 2.24 13.06
CA ASP A 160 7.42 2.40 14.31
C ASP A 160 6.27 3.40 14.10
N ILE A 161 5.13 2.87 13.68
CA ILE A 161 3.97 3.68 13.29
C ILE A 161 3.45 4.52 14.46
N GLU A 162 3.46 3.98 15.68
CA GLU A 162 2.96 4.69 16.87
C GLU A 162 3.84 5.90 17.19
N ALA A 163 5.16 5.74 17.20
CA ALA A 163 6.09 6.82 17.43
C ALA A 163 6.00 7.92 16.36
N LEU A 164 5.88 7.50 15.08
CA LEU A 164 5.75 8.43 13.97
C LEU A 164 4.41 9.18 13.98
N ALA A 165 3.31 8.50 14.35
CA ALA A 165 1.99 9.12 14.49
C ALA A 165 1.97 10.14 15.63
N GLU A 166 2.57 9.81 16.77
CA GLU A 166 2.70 10.74 17.90
C GLU A 166 3.50 12.00 17.52
N LEU A 167 4.61 11.83 16.80
CA LEU A 167 5.38 12.95 16.26
C LEU A 167 4.52 13.79 15.29
N ALA A 168 3.90 13.17 14.30
CA ALA A 168 3.08 13.87 13.31
C ALA A 168 1.98 14.70 13.98
N HIS A 169 1.28 14.11 14.95
CA HIS A 169 0.17 14.76 15.62
C HIS A 169 0.62 15.89 16.56
N ARG A 170 1.82 15.82 17.17
CA ARG A 170 2.39 16.97 17.93
C ARG A 170 2.58 18.20 17.03
N HIS A 171 2.87 17.98 15.76
CA HIS A 171 3.04 19.03 14.75
C HIS A 171 1.77 19.30 13.94
N GLU A 172 0.61 18.77 14.35
CA GLU A 172 -0.67 18.87 13.63
C GLU A 172 -0.56 18.44 12.15
N LEU A 173 0.21 17.38 11.89
CA LEU A 173 0.37 16.77 10.58
C LEU A 173 -0.37 15.42 10.52
N PRO A 174 -1.08 15.11 9.43
CA PRO A 174 -1.59 13.76 9.22
C PRO A 174 -0.44 12.83 8.83
N LEU A 175 -0.52 11.58 9.31
CA LEU A 175 0.35 10.49 8.88
C LEU A 175 -0.35 9.67 7.80
N VAL A 176 0.29 9.57 6.63
CA VAL A 176 -0.14 8.71 5.51
C VAL A 176 0.80 7.51 5.43
N MET A 177 0.24 6.31 5.55
CA MET A 177 1.00 5.07 5.49
C MET A 177 0.64 4.26 4.26
N ASP A 178 1.63 3.86 3.47
CA ASP A 178 1.44 2.82 2.46
C ASP A 178 1.59 1.44 3.11
N ASN A 179 0.48 0.70 3.14
CA ASN A 179 0.39 -0.63 3.77
C ASN A 179 0.42 -1.78 2.75
N THR A 180 0.92 -1.53 1.55
CA THR A 180 0.89 -2.48 0.45
C THR A 180 1.62 -3.79 0.76
N VAL A 181 2.81 -3.73 1.35
CA VAL A 181 3.64 -4.92 1.65
C VAL A 181 3.09 -5.70 2.84
N ALA A 182 2.70 -4.99 3.90
CA ALA A 182 2.22 -5.62 5.13
C ALA A 182 0.76 -6.08 5.02
N THR A 183 -0.08 -5.34 4.32
CA THR A 183 -1.55 -5.45 4.32
C THR A 183 -2.14 -5.36 5.73
N ALA A 184 -3.45 -5.25 5.84
CA ALA A 184 -4.14 -5.30 7.13
C ALA A 184 -4.01 -6.67 7.86
N TYR A 185 -3.37 -7.66 7.21
CA TYR A 185 -3.09 -8.96 7.83
C TYR A 185 -1.95 -8.89 8.85
N LEU A 186 -0.87 -8.19 8.51
CA LEU A 186 0.28 -8.04 9.41
C LEU A 186 0.12 -6.87 10.37
N VAL A 187 -0.42 -5.76 9.88
CA VAL A 187 -0.65 -4.57 10.71
C VAL A 187 -1.78 -3.72 10.14
N LYS A 188 -2.48 -3.03 11.02
CA LYS A 188 -3.46 -2.01 10.65
C LYS A 188 -2.93 -0.64 11.12
N PRO A 189 -2.33 0.13 10.23
CA PRO A 189 -1.73 1.41 10.60
C PRO A 189 -2.72 2.37 11.28
N ILE A 190 -4.01 2.34 10.90
CA ILE A 190 -5.04 3.16 11.55
C ILE A 190 -5.17 2.84 13.04
N GLU A 191 -5.10 1.57 13.43
CA GLU A 191 -5.18 1.16 14.84
C GLU A 191 -3.96 1.66 15.65
N LYS A 192 -2.84 1.95 14.95
CA LYS A 192 -1.57 2.45 15.50
C LYS A 192 -1.36 3.96 15.32
N GLY A 193 -2.38 4.69 14.90
CA GLY A 193 -2.37 6.15 14.85
C GLY A 193 -2.28 6.78 13.47
N ALA A 194 -2.06 6.03 12.40
CA ALA A 194 -2.11 6.58 11.04
C ALA A 194 -3.49 7.17 10.71
N ASP A 195 -3.50 8.27 9.97
CA ASP A 195 -4.71 8.97 9.62
C ASP A 195 -5.28 8.53 8.28
N ILE A 196 -4.38 8.20 7.35
CA ILE A 196 -4.73 7.75 6.01
C ILE A 196 -3.83 6.56 5.68
N VAL A 197 -4.43 5.51 5.13
CA VAL A 197 -3.73 4.34 4.64
C VAL A 197 -3.96 4.20 3.14
N VAL A 198 -2.90 3.99 2.38
CA VAL A 198 -2.97 3.62 0.98
C VAL A 198 -2.52 2.18 0.78
N ASN A 199 -3.08 1.51 -0.21
CA ASN A 199 -2.65 0.18 -0.63
C ASN A 199 -2.66 0.10 -2.16
N SER A 200 -1.60 -0.43 -2.74
CA SER A 200 -1.68 -0.98 -4.09
C SER A 200 -2.37 -2.33 -4.02
N THR A 201 -3.67 -2.34 -4.31
CA THR A 201 -4.47 -3.57 -4.21
C THR A 201 -4.22 -4.54 -5.36
N SER A 202 -3.39 -4.16 -6.33
CA SER A 202 -2.82 -5.04 -7.36
C SER A 202 -1.93 -6.15 -6.81
N LYS A 203 -1.42 -5.97 -5.56
CA LYS A 203 -0.41 -6.83 -4.92
C LYS A 203 -1.09 -7.93 -4.10
N TYR A 204 -0.72 -8.10 -2.85
CA TYR A 204 -1.25 -9.17 -1.97
C TYR A 204 -2.77 -9.22 -1.87
N ILE A 205 -3.46 -8.06 -1.93
CA ILE A 205 -4.93 -8.02 -1.83
C ILE A 205 -5.58 -8.75 -3.00
N ASN A 206 -5.14 -8.48 -4.23
CA ASN A 206 -5.56 -9.22 -5.42
C ASN A 206 -4.96 -10.64 -5.43
N GLY A 207 -3.65 -10.74 -5.29
CA GLY A 207 -2.88 -11.98 -5.14
C GLY A 207 -2.67 -12.81 -6.41
N ASN A 208 -3.24 -12.41 -7.55
CA ASN A 208 -3.23 -13.20 -8.77
C ASN A 208 -2.68 -12.47 -10.01
N SER A 209 -2.13 -11.27 -9.83
CA SER A 209 -1.58 -10.44 -10.92
C SER A 209 -2.54 -10.20 -12.09
N ASN A 210 -3.86 -10.21 -11.84
CA ASN A 210 -4.90 -10.11 -12.87
C ASN A 210 -5.62 -8.75 -12.90
N ALA A 211 -5.21 -7.81 -12.02
CA ALA A 211 -5.79 -6.47 -11.96
C ALA A 211 -4.78 -5.42 -11.48
N ILE A 212 -4.89 -4.22 -12.01
CA ILE A 212 -4.20 -3.02 -11.51
C ILE A 212 -5.20 -2.19 -10.74
N SER A 213 -4.86 -1.83 -9.50
CA SER A 213 -5.78 -1.13 -8.60
C SER A 213 -5.10 -0.56 -7.37
N GLY A 214 -5.77 0.36 -6.68
CA GLY A 214 -5.35 0.92 -5.42
C GLY A 214 -6.54 1.34 -4.56
N VAL A 215 -6.29 1.70 -3.32
CA VAL A 215 -7.31 2.17 -2.40
C VAL A 215 -6.70 3.15 -1.39
N ILE A 216 -7.50 4.15 -1.02
CA ILE A 216 -7.21 5.10 0.07
C ILE A 216 -8.23 4.84 1.16
N THR A 217 -7.80 4.68 2.40
CA THR A 217 -8.68 4.50 3.58
C THR A 217 -8.42 5.58 4.60
N GLU A 218 -9.47 6.29 5.02
CA GLU A 218 -9.43 7.35 6.03
C GLU A 218 -9.77 6.82 7.42
N SER A 219 -9.01 7.24 8.45
CA SER A 219 -9.29 6.92 9.85
C SER A 219 -10.45 7.71 10.44
N GLY A 220 -10.70 8.92 9.95
CA GLY A 220 -11.65 9.89 10.51
C GLY A 220 -11.29 10.45 11.89
N ARG A 221 -10.03 10.32 12.31
CA ARG A 221 -9.54 10.77 13.62
C ARG A 221 -8.81 12.09 13.56
N PHE A 222 -8.18 12.41 12.41
CA PHE A 222 -7.41 13.64 12.25
C PHE A 222 -8.31 14.89 12.28
N LYS A 223 -7.85 15.91 12.98
CA LYS A 223 -8.55 17.19 13.10
C LYS A 223 -8.05 18.17 12.05
N TRP A 224 -8.78 18.28 10.96
CA TRP A 224 -8.46 19.22 9.87
C TRP A 224 -8.70 20.66 10.28
N ASN A 225 -7.67 21.35 10.79
CA ASN A 225 -7.80 22.76 11.13
C ASN A 225 -7.83 23.64 9.88
N LYS A 226 -8.54 24.78 9.97
CA LYS A 226 -8.79 25.66 8.82
C LYS A 226 -7.54 26.44 8.38
N GLU A 227 -6.65 26.74 9.29
CA GLU A 227 -5.45 27.55 9.00
C GLU A 227 -4.45 26.72 8.18
N LYS A 228 -4.21 25.50 8.60
CA LYS A 228 -3.23 24.60 7.96
C LYS A 228 -3.80 23.85 6.76
N TYR A 229 -5.11 23.48 6.80
CA TYR A 229 -5.78 22.67 5.77
C TYR A 229 -7.10 23.31 5.29
N PRO A 230 -7.10 24.55 4.77
CA PRO A 230 -8.33 25.25 4.41
C PRO A 230 -9.22 24.47 3.44
N GLY A 231 -8.62 23.82 2.42
CA GLY A 231 -9.36 23.06 1.43
C GLY A 231 -10.05 21.82 1.99
N VAL A 232 -9.52 21.13 3.01
CA VAL A 232 -10.20 20.01 3.68
C VAL A 232 -11.21 20.52 4.69
N ALA A 233 -10.88 21.62 5.38
CA ALA A 233 -11.75 22.21 6.39
C ALA A 233 -13.09 22.69 5.85
N GLU A 234 -13.20 23.06 4.58
CA GLU A 234 -14.47 23.37 3.90
C GLU A 234 -15.45 22.19 3.89
N TYR A 235 -14.92 20.95 3.99
CA TYR A 235 -15.69 19.72 4.01
C TYR A 235 -16.00 19.18 5.41
N THR A 236 -15.64 19.90 6.47
CA THR A 236 -15.92 19.48 7.87
C THR A 236 -17.40 19.36 8.19
N ARG A 237 -18.30 19.92 7.36
CA ARG A 237 -19.74 19.65 7.41
C ARG A 237 -20.10 18.16 7.22
N PHE A 238 -19.21 17.34 6.63
CA PHE A 238 -19.34 15.89 6.51
C PHE A 238 -18.77 15.14 7.74
N GLY A 239 -18.47 15.87 8.82
CA GLY A 239 -17.94 15.31 10.07
C GLY A 239 -16.60 14.63 9.87
N LYS A 240 -16.48 13.42 10.37
CA LYS A 240 -15.23 12.63 10.32
C LYS A 240 -14.79 12.24 8.90
N MET A 241 -15.68 12.36 7.91
CA MET A 241 -15.40 12.01 6.50
C MET A 241 -14.97 13.24 5.67
N ALA A 242 -14.50 14.32 6.29
CA ALA A 242 -14.14 15.54 5.59
C ALA A 242 -13.10 15.33 4.49
N TYR A 243 -12.07 14.55 4.75
CA TYR A 243 -11.02 14.24 3.79
C TYR A 243 -11.55 13.43 2.60
N THR A 244 -12.27 12.34 2.86
CA THR A 244 -12.88 11.52 1.80
C THR A 244 -13.93 12.30 1.02
N ALA A 245 -14.72 13.16 1.67
CA ALA A 245 -15.71 14.01 1.01
C ALA A 245 -15.04 15.00 0.05
N LYS A 246 -13.95 15.66 0.46
CA LYS A 246 -13.17 16.53 -0.43
C LYS A 246 -12.64 15.75 -1.62
N LEU A 247 -12.01 14.61 -1.37
CA LEU A 247 -11.42 13.76 -2.40
C LEU A 247 -12.45 13.36 -3.46
N ARG A 248 -13.62 12.83 -3.05
CA ARG A 248 -14.67 12.37 -3.95
C ARG A 248 -15.36 13.50 -4.71
N ASN A 249 -15.54 14.69 -4.12
CA ASN A 249 -16.17 15.82 -4.77
C ASN A 249 -15.18 16.65 -5.63
N GLY A 250 -13.89 16.46 -5.42
CA GLY A 250 -12.81 17.22 -6.07
C GLY A 250 -11.91 16.35 -6.93
N LEU A 251 -10.68 16.17 -6.49
CA LEU A 251 -9.57 15.63 -7.26
C LEU A 251 -9.85 14.26 -7.88
N PHE A 252 -10.32 13.30 -7.08
CA PHE A 252 -10.63 11.94 -7.56
C PHE A 252 -11.64 11.94 -8.70
N ARG A 253 -12.76 12.65 -8.51
CA ARG A 253 -13.82 12.79 -9.52
C ARG A 253 -13.30 13.44 -10.81
N ASN A 254 -12.50 14.50 -10.67
CA ASN A 254 -12.08 15.35 -11.77
C ASN A 254 -10.94 14.75 -12.58
N THR A 255 -9.99 14.05 -11.93
CA THR A 255 -8.87 13.34 -12.58
C THR A 255 -9.29 12.01 -13.18
N GLY A 256 -10.43 11.44 -12.75
CA GLY A 256 -10.90 10.16 -13.25
C GLY A 256 -10.09 8.96 -12.77
N ALA A 257 -9.44 9.05 -11.60
CA ALA A 257 -8.60 8.00 -11.03
C ALA A 257 -9.40 6.78 -10.51
N CYS A 258 -10.59 6.53 -11.05
CA CYS A 258 -11.53 5.51 -10.58
C CYS A 258 -11.15 4.09 -11.02
N MET A 259 -11.43 3.14 -10.15
CA MET A 259 -11.33 1.71 -10.44
C MET A 259 -12.46 1.25 -11.39
N ALA A 260 -12.19 0.26 -12.24
CA ALA A 260 -13.23 -0.39 -13.02
C ALA A 260 -14.02 -1.40 -12.15
N PRO A 261 -15.35 -1.58 -12.38
CA PRO A 261 -16.16 -2.53 -11.61
C PRO A 261 -15.62 -3.98 -11.68
N GLN A 262 -15.15 -4.42 -12.83
CA GLN A 262 -14.55 -5.73 -13.01
C GLN A 262 -13.29 -5.91 -12.16
N THR A 263 -12.46 -4.88 -12.04
CA THR A 263 -11.27 -4.87 -11.18
C THR A 263 -11.66 -4.97 -9.70
N ALA A 264 -12.68 -4.23 -9.28
CA ALA A 264 -13.21 -4.33 -7.90
C ALA A 264 -13.70 -5.75 -7.59
N PHE A 265 -14.36 -6.40 -8.55
CA PHE A 265 -14.81 -7.79 -8.41
C PHE A 265 -13.64 -8.78 -8.26
N TYR A 266 -12.58 -8.66 -9.07
CA TYR A 266 -11.38 -9.49 -8.92
C TYR A 266 -10.71 -9.30 -7.56
N ASN A 267 -10.65 -8.07 -7.07
CA ASN A 267 -10.12 -7.80 -5.74
C ASN A 267 -11.01 -8.40 -4.63
N LEU A 268 -12.32 -8.33 -4.75
CA LEU A 268 -13.24 -8.97 -3.80
C LEU A 268 -13.00 -10.48 -3.70
N ILE A 269 -12.80 -11.17 -4.84
CA ILE A 269 -12.45 -12.59 -4.87
C ILE A 269 -11.07 -12.83 -4.23
N GLY A 270 -10.06 -12.04 -4.62
CA GLY A 270 -8.71 -12.16 -4.06
C GLY A 270 -8.66 -11.97 -2.55
N MET A 271 -9.45 -11.03 -2.03
CA MET A 271 -9.53 -10.75 -0.59
C MET A 271 -10.02 -11.93 0.23
N GLU A 272 -10.91 -12.79 -0.29
CA GLU A 272 -11.47 -13.91 0.46
C GLU A 272 -10.39 -14.88 0.96
N THR A 273 -9.29 -15.01 0.23
CA THR A 273 -8.15 -15.89 0.58
C THR A 273 -6.93 -15.14 1.09
N LEU A 274 -7.01 -13.82 1.28
CA LEU A 274 -5.85 -12.99 1.66
C LEU A 274 -5.15 -13.53 2.91
N GLY A 275 -5.90 -13.85 3.96
CA GLY A 275 -5.30 -14.35 5.21
C GLY A 275 -4.53 -15.66 5.02
N LEU A 276 -5.10 -16.61 4.27
CA LEU A 276 -4.46 -17.89 3.98
C LEU A 276 -3.19 -17.73 3.14
N ARG A 277 -3.25 -16.85 2.14
CA ARG A 277 -2.10 -16.55 1.28
C ARG A 277 -0.99 -15.85 2.03
N MET A 278 -1.32 -14.85 2.86
CA MET A 278 -0.33 -14.14 3.67
C MET A 278 0.32 -15.06 4.68
N GLU A 279 -0.45 -15.91 5.37
CA GLU A 279 0.09 -16.90 6.32
C GLU A 279 1.11 -17.83 5.65
N ARG A 280 0.76 -18.43 4.51
CA ARG A 280 1.64 -19.33 3.77
C ARG A 280 2.87 -18.59 3.20
N ALA A 281 2.68 -17.45 2.55
CA ALA A 281 3.77 -16.69 1.95
C ALA A 281 4.77 -16.17 3.00
N CYS A 282 4.30 -15.68 4.16
CA CYS A 282 5.17 -15.26 5.26
C CYS A 282 5.93 -16.44 5.89
N SER A 283 5.27 -17.59 6.04
CA SER A 283 5.92 -18.81 6.52
C SER A 283 7.01 -19.29 5.56
N ASN A 284 6.71 -19.30 4.26
CA ASN A 284 7.67 -19.66 3.22
C ASN A 284 8.85 -18.67 3.17
N ALA A 285 8.58 -17.37 3.27
CA ALA A 285 9.64 -16.35 3.27
C ALA A 285 10.57 -16.51 4.44
N LYS A 286 10.05 -16.83 5.64
CA LYS A 286 10.86 -17.09 6.82
C LYS A 286 11.75 -18.31 6.62
N ALA A 287 11.19 -19.43 6.21
CA ALA A 287 11.93 -20.67 5.99
C ALA A 287 13.01 -20.52 4.90
N LEU A 288 12.70 -19.83 3.80
CA LEU A 288 13.67 -19.53 2.75
C LEU A 288 14.77 -18.60 3.25
N ALA A 289 14.44 -17.57 4.04
CA ALA A 289 15.43 -16.66 4.62
C ALA A 289 16.36 -17.40 5.59
N GLU A 290 15.83 -18.27 6.46
CA GLU A 290 16.60 -19.11 7.37
C GLU A 290 17.54 -20.04 6.61
N PHE A 291 17.08 -20.68 5.54
CA PHE A 291 17.90 -21.52 4.67
C PHE A 291 19.04 -20.72 4.00
N LEU A 292 18.72 -19.61 3.35
CA LEU A 292 19.70 -18.78 2.65
C LEU A 292 20.75 -18.18 3.62
N ASN A 293 20.35 -17.91 4.86
CA ASN A 293 21.25 -17.39 5.89
C ASN A 293 22.28 -18.43 6.39
N THR A 294 22.17 -19.69 5.94
CA THR A 294 23.21 -20.71 6.21
C THR A 294 24.44 -20.59 5.30
N TYR A 295 24.33 -19.83 4.20
CA TYR A 295 25.43 -19.61 3.28
C TYR A 295 26.31 -18.44 3.76
N PRO A 296 27.62 -18.65 4.00
CA PRO A 296 28.48 -17.63 4.60
C PRO A 296 28.79 -16.47 3.65
N ASP A 297 28.59 -16.66 2.36
CA ASP A 297 28.86 -15.71 1.28
C ASP A 297 27.58 -15.01 0.76
N ILE A 298 26.46 -15.21 1.46
CA ILE A 298 25.18 -14.55 1.17
C ILE A 298 24.77 -13.70 2.38
N THR A 299 24.47 -12.44 2.16
CA THR A 299 23.85 -11.58 3.18
C THR A 299 22.35 -11.56 2.97
N VAL A 300 21.58 -12.07 3.93
CA VAL A 300 20.12 -12.11 3.88
C VAL A 300 19.54 -10.94 4.67
N ASN A 301 18.61 -10.21 4.08
CA ASN A 301 17.83 -9.21 4.77
C ASN A 301 16.35 -9.65 4.79
N TYR A 302 15.84 -9.90 5.98
CA TYR A 302 14.46 -10.27 6.26
C TYR A 302 14.11 -9.90 7.71
N PRO A 303 13.06 -9.10 7.98
CA PRO A 303 12.76 -8.63 9.35
C PRO A 303 12.48 -9.75 10.36
N GLY A 304 12.12 -10.95 9.88
CA GLY A 304 11.87 -12.12 10.73
C GLY A 304 13.13 -12.87 11.20
N LEU A 305 14.31 -12.49 10.75
CA LEU A 305 15.58 -13.05 11.26
C LEU A 305 16.04 -12.27 12.50
N ALA A 306 16.45 -12.97 13.55
CA ALA A 306 16.93 -12.34 14.78
C ALA A 306 18.18 -11.45 14.57
N CYS A 307 18.94 -11.66 13.50
CA CYS A 307 20.09 -10.83 13.13
C CYS A 307 19.69 -9.59 12.31
N SER A 308 18.45 -9.46 11.90
CA SER A 308 17.98 -8.27 11.16
C SER A 308 18.00 -7.04 12.06
N PRO A 309 18.49 -5.89 11.58
CA PRO A 309 18.42 -4.64 12.35
C PRO A 309 16.98 -4.17 12.60
N TRP A 310 16.02 -4.71 11.85
CA TRP A 310 14.60 -4.34 11.94
C TRP A 310 13.78 -5.31 12.80
N HIS A 311 14.39 -6.37 13.34
CA HIS A 311 13.67 -7.45 14.04
C HIS A 311 12.87 -6.94 15.24
N GLU A 312 13.51 -6.16 16.12
CA GLU A 312 12.86 -5.64 17.34
C GLU A 312 11.65 -4.75 17.03
N VAL A 313 11.78 -3.85 16.04
CA VAL A 313 10.65 -2.99 15.64
C VAL A 313 9.57 -3.79 14.91
N ALA A 314 9.96 -4.80 14.12
CA ALA A 314 9.02 -5.69 13.46
C ALA A 314 8.19 -6.49 14.47
N ASP A 315 8.80 -7.02 15.54
CA ASP A 315 8.10 -7.69 16.64
C ASP A 315 7.11 -6.78 17.37
N LYS A 316 7.43 -5.48 17.49
CA LYS A 316 6.55 -4.48 18.10
C LYS A 316 5.36 -4.13 17.19
N VAL A 317 5.60 -4.02 15.89
CA VAL A 317 4.64 -3.43 14.94
C VAL A 317 3.78 -4.47 14.26
N LEU A 318 4.40 -5.58 13.80
CA LEU A 318 3.76 -6.59 12.98
C LEU A 318 3.12 -7.70 13.82
N ALA A 319 2.03 -8.24 13.32
CA ALA A 319 1.41 -9.45 13.83
C ALA A 319 1.37 -10.52 12.73
N ASN A 320 1.24 -11.79 13.09
CA ASN A 320 1.05 -12.91 12.16
C ASN A 320 2.20 -13.15 11.16
N GLY A 321 3.39 -12.58 11.37
CA GLY A 321 4.57 -12.76 10.52
C GLY A 321 5.28 -11.45 10.18
N TYR A 322 6.29 -11.53 9.31
CA TYR A 322 7.25 -10.44 9.04
C TYR A 322 7.26 -10.01 7.56
N GLY A 323 6.20 -10.31 6.82
CA GLY A 323 6.12 -10.07 5.39
C GLY A 323 6.57 -11.27 4.55
N ALA A 324 6.30 -11.18 3.24
CA ALA A 324 6.63 -12.22 2.28
C ALA A 324 7.67 -11.77 1.24
N ILE A 325 8.47 -10.76 1.58
CA ILE A 325 9.59 -10.29 0.76
C ILE A 325 10.87 -10.48 1.57
N LEU A 326 11.91 -11.00 0.93
CA LEU A 326 13.27 -10.96 1.42
C LEU A 326 14.21 -10.46 0.34
N THR A 327 15.36 -9.94 0.74
CA THR A 327 16.44 -9.59 -0.18
C THR A 327 17.70 -10.31 0.21
N ILE A 328 18.52 -10.65 -0.81
CA ILE A 328 19.84 -11.24 -0.60
C ILE A 328 20.89 -10.45 -1.38
N ARG A 329 22.11 -10.37 -0.82
CA ARG A 329 23.27 -9.88 -1.51
C ARG A 329 24.23 -11.05 -1.73
N VAL A 330 24.71 -11.19 -2.97
CA VAL A 330 25.48 -12.35 -3.42
C VAL A 330 26.91 -12.01 -3.85
N GLY A 331 27.36 -10.78 -3.62
CA GLY A 331 28.75 -10.33 -3.78
C GLY A 331 29.07 -9.71 -5.14
N SER A 332 28.31 -9.98 -6.20
CA SER A 332 28.46 -9.26 -7.49
C SER A 332 27.21 -9.32 -8.34
N LYS A 333 27.09 -8.41 -9.28
CA LYS A 333 25.98 -8.32 -10.26
C LYS A 333 25.95 -9.56 -11.16
N GLU A 334 27.09 -10.03 -11.61
CA GLU A 334 27.19 -11.23 -12.46
C GLU A 334 26.65 -12.46 -11.73
N ARG A 335 26.99 -12.60 -10.44
CA ARG A 335 26.47 -13.68 -9.63
C ARG A 335 24.96 -13.54 -9.39
N ALA A 336 24.48 -12.31 -9.14
CA ALA A 336 23.06 -12.05 -9.01
C ALA A 336 22.28 -12.48 -10.25
N PHE A 337 22.77 -12.13 -11.43
CA PHE A 337 22.17 -12.54 -12.69
C PHE A 337 22.27 -14.05 -12.92
N SER A 338 23.41 -14.66 -12.57
CA SER A 338 23.57 -16.11 -12.67
C SER A 338 22.55 -16.84 -11.78
N VAL A 339 22.38 -16.44 -10.53
CA VAL A 339 21.41 -17.03 -9.61
C VAL A 339 19.99 -16.86 -10.16
N ILE A 340 19.60 -15.65 -10.56
CA ILE A 340 18.26 -15.36 -11.10
C ILE A 340 17.96 -16.22 -12.34
N ASN A 341 18.94 -16.35 -13.26
CA ASN A 341 18.76 -17.08 -14.52
C ASN A 341 18.76 -18.60 -14.37
N ASN A 342 19.37 -19.13 -13.30
CA ASN A 342 19.42 -20.57 -13.03
C ASN A 342 18.22 -21.08 -12.23
N LEU A 343 17.43 -20.20 -11.62
CA LEU A 343 16.20 -20.57 -10.93
C LEU A 343 15.10 -20.97 -11.93
N SER A 344 14.37 -22.02 -11.61
CA SER A 344 13.32 -22.60 -12.46
C SER A 344 11.91 -22.24 -12.01
N ILE A 345 11.68 -22.14 -10.70
CA ILE A 345 10.36 -21.89 -10.10
C ILE A 345 10.03 -20.41 -10.06
N PRO A 346 10.87 -19.52 -9.45
CA PRO A 346 10.58 -18.10 -9.39
C PRO A 346 10.47 -17.47 -10.79
N LYS A 347 9.56 -16.51 -10.93
CA LYS A 347 9.39 -15.80 -12.20
C LYS A 347 10.09 -14.44 -12.13
N ILE A 348 10.84 -14.10 -13.17
CA ILE A 348 11.51 -12.81 -13.31
C ILE A 348 10.45 -11.76 -13.67
N VAL A 349 9.95 -11.03 -12.68
CA VAL A 349 8.84 -10.06 -12.86
C VAL A 349 8.98 -8.90 -11.89
N SER A 350 8.75 -7.67 -12.39
CA SER A 350 8.73 -6.43 -11.60
C SER A 350 7.43 -6.30 -10.77
N ASN A 351 7.09 -7.32 -9.99
CA ASN A 351 5.89 -7.34 -9.16
C ASN A 351 6.20 -7.93 -7.77
N ILE A 352 5.21 -7.88 -6.87
CA ILE A 352 5.21 -8.53 -5.55
C ILE A 352 3.80 -9.04 -5.23
N GLY A 353 3.68 -9.93 -4.25
CA GLY A 353 2.39 -10.31 -3.68
C GLY A 353 1.54 -11.23 -4.55
N ASP A 354 2.14 -11.92 -5.52
CA ASP A 354 1.50 -12.99 -6.29
C ASP A 354 1.47 -14.29 -5.48
N THR A 355 0.61 -15.23 -5.87
CA THR A 355 0.65 -16.62 -5.39
C THR A 355 1.93 -17.36 -5.81
N LYS A 356 2.58 -16.91 -6.85
CA LYS A 356 3.86 -17.43 -7.36
C LYS A 356 5.03 -16.62 -6.79
N THR A 357 6.14 -17.30 -6.53
CA THR A 357 7.39 -16.63 -6.17
C THR A 357 7.92 -15.81 -7.34
N LEU A 358 8.21 -14.55 -7.07
CA LEU A 358 8.73 -13.58 -8.05
C LEU A 358 10.13 -13.14 -7.63
N ILE A 359 11.01 -12.93 -8.62
CA ILE A 359 12.38 -12.54 -8.39
C ILE A 359 12.79 -11.41 -9.34
N ILE A 360 13.65 -10.52 -8.86
CA ILE A 360 14.16 -9.41 -9.67
C ILE A 360 15.49 -8.89 -9.12
N HIS A 361 16.28 -8.28 -9.99
CA HIS A 361 17.43 -7.47 -9.62
C HIS A 361 17.02 -5.99 -9.58
N PRO A 362 16.82 -5.39 -8.40
CA PRO A 362 16.24 -4.04 -8.27
C PRO A 362 17.08 -2.95 -8.93
N GLU A 363 18.41 -3.02 -8.79
CA GLU A 363 19.35 -2.00 -9.27
C GLU A 363 19.20 -1.76 -10.78
N SER A 364 19.13 -2.83 -11.59
CA SER A 364 19.03 -2.72 -13.05
C SER A 364 17.60 -2.60 -13.59
N THR A 365 16.60 -2.54 -12.71
CA THR A 365 15.17 -2.54 -13.10
C THR A 365 14.38 -1.44 -12.39
N LEU A 366 13.88 -1.69 -11.19
CA LEU A 366 13.01 -0.75 -10.47
C LEU A 366 13.71 0.57 -10.11
N ASN A 367 15.02 0.54 -9.91
CA ASN A 367 15.85 1.68 -9.55
C ASN A 367 16.86 2.05 -10.63
N ALA A 368 16.62 1.66 -11.89
CA ALA A 368 17.54 1.92 -13.00
C ALA A 368 17.75 3.41 -13.29
N HIS A 369 16.79 4.26 -12.91
CA HIS A 369 16.85 5.71 -13.10
C HIS A 369 17.14 6.48 -11.81
N SER A 370 17.23 5.80 -10.66
CA SER A 370 17.56 6.40 -9.37
C SER A 370 19.03 6.83 -9.33
N THR A 371 19.30 7.92 -8.66
CA THR A 371 20.68 8.38 -8.37
C THR A 371 21.37 7.37 -7.43
N GLU A 372 22.70 7.39 -7.39
CA GLU A 372 23.46 6.50 -6.49
C GLU A 372 23.08 6.70 -5.02
N LYS A 373 22.81 7.95 -4.61
CA LYS A 373 22.37 8.25 -3.26
C LYS A 373 20.99 7.66 -2.97
N GLU A 374 20.04 7.80 -3.87
CA GLU A 374 18.69 7.22 -3.72
C GLU A 374 18.74 5.69 -3.65
N LYS A 375 19.62 5.06 -4.44
CA LYS A 375 19.85 3.62 -4.35
C LYS A 375 20.41 3.21 -2.99
N GLU A 376 21.42 3.91 -2.49
CA GLU A 376 22.02 3.68 -1.18
C GLU A 376 20.99 3.83 -0.06
N ASP A 377 20.23 4.93 -0.07
CA ASP A 377 19.18 5.24 0.92
C ASP A 377 18.05 4.20 0.90
N ALA A 378 17.69 3.68 -0.28
CA ALA A 378 16.72 2.62 -0.48
C ALA A 378 17.27 1.20 -0.26
N GLY A 379 18.57 1.05 0.10
CA GLY A 379 19.20 -0.25 0.30
C GLY A 379 19.35 -1.08 -0.98
N VAL A 380 19.54 -0.41 -2.13
CA VAL A 380 19.70 -1.04 -3.44
C VAL A 380 21.17 -1.10 -3.81
N PHE A 381 21.66 -2.30 -4.06
CA PHE A 381 23.06 -2.57 -4.40
C PHE A 381 23.13 -3.38 -5.70
N ASP A 382 24.27 -3.34 -6.36
CA ASP A 382 24.52 -4.03 -7.64
C ASP A 382 24.51 -5.57 -7.55
N ASP A 383 24.65 -6.11 -6.34
CA ASP A 383 24.60 -7.53 -6.03
C ASP A 383 23.28 -7.97 -5.38
N LEU A 384 22.28 -7.07 -5.32
CA LEU A 384 21.01 -7.30 -4.62
C LEU A 384 20.02 -8.08 -5.47
N ILE A 385 19.44 -9.11 -4.88
CA ILE A 385 18.28 -9.84 -5.42
C ILE A 385 17.10 -9.65 -4.48
N ARG A 386 15.93 -9.22 -5.00
CA ARG A 386 14.68 -9.18 -4.25
C ARG A 386 13.81 -10.37 -4.62
N ILE A 387 13.31 -11.08 -3.62
CA ILE A 387 12.45 -12.25 -3.74
C ILE A 387 11.11 -11.93 -3.06
N SER A 388 10.02 -11.95 -3.83
CA SER A 388 8.65 -11.92 -3.30
C SER A 388 8.13 -13.34 -3.27
N VAL A 389 8.10 -13.94 -2.09
CA VAL A 389 7.84 -15.37 -1.93
C VAL A 389 6.34 -15.64 -2.06
N GLY A 390 6.01 -16.69 -2.80
CA GLY A 390 4.66 -17.17 -3.05
C GLY A 390 4.22 -18.26 -2.08
N ILE A 391 3.23 -19.03 -2.52
CA ILE A 391 2.58 -20.06 -1.68
C ILE A 391 2.92 -21.49 -2.13
N GLU A 392 3.98 -21.65 -2.92
CA GLU A 392 4.50 -22.94 -3.34
C GLU A 392 4.88 -23.84 -2.14
N ASP A 393 5.14 -25.10 -2.36
CA ASP A 393 5.74 -25.96 -1.36
C ASP A 393 7.18 -25.51 -1.11
N ILE A 394 7.50 -25.24 0.16
CA ILE A 394 8.76 -24.57 0.52
C ILE A 394 9.98 -25.43 0.21
N GLU A 395 9.83 -26.72 0.28
CA GLU A 395 10.87 -27.68 -0.03
C GLU A 395 11.33 -27.54 -1.49
N ASP A 396 10.41 -27.35 -2.41
CA ASP A 396 10.69 -27.17 -3.84
C ASP A 396 11.44 -25.86 -4.09
N LEU A 397 11.05 -24.77 -3.40
CA LEU A 397 11.77 -23.51 -3.48
C LEU A 397 13.19 -23.62 -2.94
N ILE A 398 13.39 -24.27 -1.79
CA ILE A 398 14.71 -24.48 -1.19
C ILE A 398 15.61 -25.31 -2.11
N GLU A 399 15.10 -26.37 -2.71
CA GLU A 399 15.85 -27.21 -3.65
C GLU A 399 16.27 -26.42 -4.91
N ASP A 400 15.37 -25.59 -5.45
CA ASP A 400 15.64 -24.76 -6.62
C ASP A 400 16.72 -23.69 -6.31
N PHE A 401 16.62 -23.00 -5.17
CA PHE A 401 17.66 -22.06 -4.73
C PHE A 401 19.00 -22.75 -4.44
N LYS A 402 18.98 -23.94 -3.86
CA LYS A 402 20.19 -24.74 -3.62
C LYS A 402 20.89 -25.10 -4.93
N ALA A 403 20.13 -25.48 -5.94
CA ALA A 403 20.67 -25.79 -7.27
C ALA A 403 21.21 -24.53 -7.98
N ALA A 404 20.53 -23.39 -7.86
CA ALA A 404 20.95 -22.14 -8.50
C ALA A 404 22.18 -21.48 -7.83
N LEU A 405 22.45 -21.79 -6.56
CA LEU A 405 23.58 -21.28 -5.80
C LEU A 405 24.82 -22.19 -5.86
N ALA A 406 24.70 -23.42 -6.37
CA ALA A 406 25.80 -24.37 -6.54
C ALA A 406 26.73 -23.93 -7.69
#